data_d687e12caf3d334dba2aa7ea3e5c165b
#
_entry.id   d687e12caf3d334dba2aa7ea3e5c165b
#
_cell.length_a   1.000
_cell.length_b   1.000
_cell.length_c   1.000
_cell.angle_alpha   90.00
_cell.angle_beta   90.00
_cell.angle_gamma   90.00
#
_symmetry.space_group_name_H-M   'P 1'
#
loop_
_entity.id
_entity.type
_entity.pdbx_description
1 polymer ?
#
loop_
_entity_poly.entity_id
_entity_poly.type
_entity_poly.pdbx_seq_one_letter_code
_entity_poly.pdbx_strand_id
1 'polypeptide(L)' 'MPTITVDGPPIPELDRKRELVKGMTDVAARVYGLPAQAMVVLIRENPAENVGVGGELIADRRKK' A
#
# COMPACT_ATOMS: atom_id res chain seq x y z
N MET A 1 4.26 -16.37 -8.91
CA MET A 1 4.85 -15.14 -8.35
C MET A 1 3.85 -14.49 -7.41
N PRO A 2 4.17 -14.39 -6.13
CA PRO A 2 3.25 -13.73 -5.19
C PRO A 2 3.16 -12.24 -5.49
N THR A 3 1.93 -11.71 -5.41
CA THR A 3 1.66 -10.30 -5.58
C THR A 3 1.01 -9.77 -4.32
N ILE A 4 1.57 -8.71 -3.76
CA ILE A 4 1.08 -8.07 -2.55
C ILE A 4 0.53 -6.71 -2.95
N THR A 5 -0.71 -6.45 -2.58
CA THR A 5 -1.34 -5.17 -2.92
C THR A 5 -1.62 -4.39 -1.65
N VAL A 6 -1.21 -3.13 -1.63
CA VAL A 6 -1.51 -2.21 -0.54
C VAL A 6 -2.46 -1.15 -1.06
N ASP A 7 -3.64 -1.09 -0.49
CA ASP A 7 -4.59 -0.02 -0.77
C ASP A 7 -4.61 0.91 0.42
N GLY A 8 -4.36 2.18 0.19
CA GLY A 8 -4.32 3.12 1.30
C GLY A 8 -4.23 4.57 0.83
N PRO A 9 -4.06 5.48 1.77
CA PRO A 9 -3.92 6.89 1.42
C PRO A 9 -2.61 7.14 0.68
N PRO A 10 -2.52 8.27 -0.03
CA PRO A 10 -1.28 8.61 -0.73
C PRO A 10 -0.09 8.71 0.20
N ILE A 11 1.05 8.23 -0.28
CA ILE A 11 2.32 8.35 0.42
C ILE A 11 3.14 9.37 -0.38
N PRO A 12 3.31 10.60 0.13
CA PRO A 12 3.92 11.67 -0.68
C PRO A 12 5.42 11.49 -0.89
N GLU A 13 6.09 10.77 -0.02
CA GLU A 13 7.54 10.64 -0.07
C GLU A 13 7.96 9.34 -0.73
N LEU A 14 8.75 9.44 -1.78
CA LEU A 14 9.19 8.27 -2.53
C LEU A 14 10.02 7.31 -1.67
N ASP A 15 10.83 7.85 -0.77
CA ASP A 15 11.64 7.02 0.12
C ASP A 15 10.78 6.16 1.05
N ARG A 16 9.62 6.67 1.46
CA ARG A 16 8.68 5.88 2.27
C ARG A 16 8.09 4.74 1.47
N LYS A 17 7.82 4.97 0.19
CA LYS A 17 7.34 3.90 -0.69
C LYS A 17 8.40 2.82 -0.86
N ARG A 18 9.67 3.23 -0.98
CA ARG A 18 10.77 2.27 -1.08
C ARG A 18 10.86 1.41 0.17
N GLU A 19 10.72 2.03 1.32
CA GLU A 19 10.74 1.33 2.60
C GLU A 19 9.61 0.31 2.69
N LEU A 20 8.39 0.71 2.31
CA LEU A 20 7.24 -0.17 2.35
C LEU A 20 7.43 -1.38 1.42
N VAL A 21 7.85 -1.13 0.18
CA VAL A 21 8.06 -2.19 -0.80
C VAL A 21 9.15 -3.15 -0.33
N LYS A 22 10.24 -2.62 0.20
CA LYS A 22 11.33 -3.48 0.68
C LYS A 22 10.89 -4.33 1.86
N GLY A 23 10.21 -3.74 2.83
CA GLY A 23 9.76 -4.46 4.02
C GLY A 23 8.79 -5.58 3.68
N MET A 24 7.82 -5.30 2.83
CA MET A 24 6.84 -6.30 2.44
C MET A 24 7.47 -7.41 1.61
N THR A 25 8.40 -7.05 0.72
CA THR A 25 9.13 -8.02 -0.08
C THR A 25 9.93 -8.97 0.82
N ASP A 26 10.65 -8.42 1.79
CA ASP A 26 11.50 -9.22 2.68
C ASP A 26 10.68 -10.25 3.47
N VAL A 27 9.56 -9.83 4.02
CA VAL A 27 8.70 -10.73 4.79
C VAL A 27 8.11 -11.81 3.90
N ALA A 28 7.58 -11.42 2.74
CA ALA A 28 6.96 -12.38 1.84
C ALA A 28 7.98 -13.38 1.29
N ALA A 29 9.17 -12.91 0.93
CA ALA A 29 10.22 -13.80 0.43
C ALA A 29 10.59 -14.85 1.48
N ARG A 30 10.69 -14.44 2.73
CA ARG A 30 11.00 -15.35 3.82
C ARG A 30 9.90 -16.40 4.02
N VAL A 31 8.65 -15.95 4.05
CA VAL A 31 7.52 -16.83 4.33
C VAL A 31 7.30 -17.83 3.19
N TYR A 32 7.42 -17.37 1.94
CA TYR A 32 7.22 -18.24 0.77
C TYR A 32 8.46 -19.08 0.45
N GLY A 33 9.62 -18.72 1.01
CA GLY A 33 10.86 -19.40 0.66
C GLY A 33 11.27 -19.14 -0.78
N LEU A 34 11.01 -17.94 -1.29
CA LEU A 34 11.32 -17.56 -2.66
C LEU A 34 12.27 -16.35 -2.67
N PRO A 35 13.04 -16.16 -3.77
CA PRO A 35 13.91 -14.98 -3.84
C PRO A 35 13.10 -13.69 -3.94
N ALA A 36 13.68 -12.60 -3.48
CA ALA A 36 13.04 -11.29 -3.52
C ALA A 36 12.58 -10.90 -4.92
N GLN A 37 13.33 -11.32 -5.95
CA GLN A 37 13.00 -11.01 -7.35
C GLN A 37 11.69 -11.64 -7.82
N ALA A 38 11.18 -12.63 -7.08
CA ALA A 38 9.90 -13.25 -7.42
C ALA A 38 8.70 -12.50 -6.85
N MET A 39 8.93 -11.52 -5.98
CA MET A 39 7.85 -10.79 -5.32
C MET A 39 7.47 -9.56 -6.12
N VAL A 40 6.14 -9.29 -6.16
CA VAL A 40 5.60 -8.08 -6.76
C VAL A 40 4.79 -7.35 -5.68
N VAL A 41 5.05 -6.06 -5.50
CA VAL A 41 4.29 -5.24 -4.56
C VAL A 41 3.67 -4.09 -5.34
N LEU A 42 2.34 -3.96 -5.22
CA LEU A 42 1.59 -2.90 -5.87
C LEU A 42 1.05 -1.98 -4.80
N ILE A 43 1.26 -0.68 -4.97
CA ILE A 43 0.72 0.33 -4.08
C ILE A 43 -0.37 1.08 -4.82
N ARG A 44 -1.59 1.03 -4.28
CA ARG A 44 -2.72 1.77 -4.82
C ARG A 44 -3.03 2.92 -3.89
N GLU A 45 -2.81 4.13 -4.38
CA GLU A 45 -3.05 5.32 -3.57
C GLU A 45 -4.45 5.85 -3.84
N ASN A 46 -5.21 6.05 -2.77
CA ASN A 46 -6.59 6.48 -2.86
C ASN A 46 -6.73 7.79 -2.11
N PRO A 47 -6.94 8.92 -2.82
CA PRO A 47 -7.16 10.19 -2.14
C PRO A 47 -8.47 10.16 -1.35
N ALA A 48 -8.57 11.04 -0.34
CA ALA A 48 -9.70 11.05 0.58
C ALA A 48 -11.04 11.24 -0.13
N GLU A 49 -11.06 11.94 -1.27
CA GLU A 49 -12.29 12.14 -2.04
C GLU A 49 -12.74 10.90 -2.79
N ASN A 50 -11.92 9.84 -2.80
CA ASN A 50 -12.27 8.59 -3.46
C ASN A 50 -12.54 7.46 -2.48
N VAL A 51 -12.55 7.75 -1.18
CA VAL A 51 -12.75 6.72 -0.16
C VAL A 51 -13.97 7.06 0.68
N GLY A 52 -14.93 6.15 0.69
CA GLY A 52 -16.15 6.29 1.49
C GLY A 52 -16.22 5.23 2.56
N VAL A 53 -16.65 5.62 3.75
CA VAL A 53 -16.88 4.71 4.86
C VAL A 53 -18.24 5.06 5.47
N GLY A 54 -19.11 4.06 5.56
CA GLY A 54 -20.44 4.28 6.14
C GLY A 54 -21.29 5.27 5.36
N GLY A 55 -21.03 5.38 4.05
CA GLY A 55 -21.78 6.31 3.19
C GLY A 55 -21.25 7.73 3.18
N GLU A 56 -20.13 7.99 3.84
CA GLU A 56 -19.54 9.32 3.92
C GLU A 56 -18.12 9.31 3.38
N LEU A 57 -17.78 10.32 2.60
CA LEU A 57 -16.41 10.44 2.09
C LEU A 57 -15.45 10.81 3.23
N ILE A 58 -14.27 10.21 3.21
CA ILE A 58 -13.22 10.57 4.17
C ILE A 58 -12.86 12.05 4.05
N ALA A 59 -12.86 12.59 2.83
CA ALA A 59 -12.58 14.01 2.60
C ALA A 59 -13.54 14.90 3.40
N ASP A 60 -14.79 14.50 3.51
CA ASP A 60 -15.81 15.30 4.25
C ASP A 60 -15.55 15.26 5.76
N ARG A 61 -15.02 14.15 6.26
CA ARG A 61 -14.68 14.05 7.69
C ARG A 61 -13.56 14.99 8.07
N ARG A 62 -12.60 15.20 7.17
CA ARG A 62 -11.45 16.06 7.43
C ARG A 62 -11.79 17.52 7.52
N LYS A 63 -12.95 17.92 7.03
CA LYS A 63 -13.39 19.32 7.04
C LYS A 63 -13.98 19.74 8.38
N LYS A 64 -14.16 18.83 9.30
CA LYS A 64 -14.78 19.12 10.60
C LYS A 64 -13.76 19.54 11.64
#